data_eddccfe23f9a9db492f80505b33edabd
#
_entry.id   eddccfe23f9a9db492f80505b33edabd
#
_cell.length_a   1.000
_cell.length_b   1.000
_cell.length_c   1.000
_cell.angle_alpha   90.00
_cell.angle_beta   90.00
_cell.angle_gamma   90.00
#
_symmetry.space_group_name_H-M   'P 1'
#
loop_
_entity.id
_entity.type
_entity.pdbx_description
1 polymer ?
#
loop_
_entity_poly.entity_id
_entity_poly.type
_entity_poly.pdbx_seq_one_letter_code
_entity_poly.pdbx_strand_id
1 'polypeptide(L)'
;VVTLGDMNDQGFEPAITTLEQGGVMTDPVSRLPLAQRYDYVFDGDSESLSALLVSPAPNRLVTSAIPVHINADFAGQTSDHDPLLAYINPPR
;
A
#
# COMPACT_ATOMS: atom_id res chain seq x y z
N VAL A 1 -9.13 2.01 -12.42
CA VAL A 1 -9.72 1.83 -11.08
C VAL A 1 -8.62 1.89 -10.03
N VAL A 2 -8.88 2.64 -8.99
CA VAL A 2 -7.99 2.72 -7.82
C VAL A 2 -8.82 2.30 -6.59
N THR A 3 -8.29 1.34 -5.83
CA THR A 3 -8.88 0.88 -4.58
C THR A 3 -7.86 1.07 -3.48
N LEU A 4 -8.22 1.74 -2.39
CA LEU A 4 -7.30 1.98 -1.28
C LEU A 4 -8.02 1.94 0.05
N GLY A 5 -7.30 1.54 1.07
CA GLY A 5 -7.79 1.52 2.44
C GLY A 5 -7.11 0.47 3.30
N ASP A 6 -7.50 0.45 4.58
CA ASP A 6 -7.10 -0.59 5.52
C ASP A 6 -7.89 -1.87 5.22
N MET A 7 -7.18 -2.87 4.72
CA MET A 7 -7.79 -4.17 4.37
C MET A 7 -7.72 -5.18 5.53
N ASN A 8 -6.99 -4.85 6.59
CA ASN A 8 -6.66 -5.76 7.69
C ASN A 8 -6.02 -7.08 7.24
N ASP A 9 -5.46 -7.10 6.04
CA ASP A 9 -4.78 -8.25 5.46
C ASP A 9 -3.46 -7.82 4.83
N GLN A 10 -2.46 -8.67 4.93
CA GLN A 10 -1.17 -8.45 4.28
C GLN A 10 -1.23 -8.87 2.82
N GLY A 11 -0.27 -8.37 2.01
CA GLY A 11 -0.29 -8.58 0.57
C GLY A 11 -0.25 -10.03 0.10
N PHE A 12 0.18 -10.96 0.95
CA PHE A 12 0.20 -12.39 0.64
C PHE A 12 -1.09 -13.11 1.04
N GLU A 13 -2.02 -12.44 1.71
CA GLU A 13 -3.25 -13.07 2.19
C GLU A 13 -4.34 -13.13 1.12
N PRO A 14 -5.32 -14.06 1.26
CA PRO A 14 -6.28 -14.35 0.18
C PRO A 14 -7.08 -13.16 -0.32
N ALA A 15 -7.46 -12.23 0.55
CA ALA A 15 -8.23 -11.05 0.13
C ALA A 15 -7.47 -10.22 -0.90
N ILE A 16 -6.18 -9.97 -0.65
CA ILE A 16 -5.33 -9.17 -1.54
C ILE A 16 -4.95 -9.97 -2.79
N THR A 17 -4.52 -11.23 -2.62
CA THR A 17 -4.12 -12.05 -3.77
C THR A 17 -5.27 -12.32 -4.73
N THR A 18 -6.51 -12.41 -4.23
CA THR A 18 -7.70 -12.56 -5.07
C THR A 18 -7.91 -11.31 -5.93
N LEU A 19 -7.74 -10.11 -5.37
CA LEU A 19 -7.87 -8.85 -6.12
C LEU A 19 -6.76 -8.68 -7.15
N GLU A 20 -5.58 -9.25 -6.91
CA GLU A 20 -4.43 -9.17 -7.81
C GLU A 20 -4.40 -10.28 -8.85
N GLN A 21 -5.26 -11.28 -8.73
CA GLN A 21 -5.26 -12.46 -9.58
C GLN A 21 -5.39 -12.10 -11.06
N GLY A 22 -4.53 -12.68 -11.89
CA GLY A 22 -4.53 -12.42 -13.33
C GLY A 22 -4.08 -11.02 -13.73
N GLY A 23 -3.47 -10.26 -12.82
CA GLY A 23 -3.01 -8.91 -13.10
C GLY A 23 -4.14 -7.89 -13.18
N VAL A 24 -5.32 -8.21 -12.65
CA VAL A 24 -6.49 -7.32 -12.66
C VAL A 24 -6.22 -6.06 -11.84
N MET A 25 -5.60 -6.24 -10.67
CA MET A 25 -5.16 -5.14 -9.81
C MET A 25 -3.70 -5.34 -9.43
N THR A 26 -2.98 -4.26 -9.20
CA THR A 26 -1.57 -4.29 -8.79
C THR A 26 -1.35 -3.27 -7.69
N ASP A 27 -0.54 -3.63 -6.71
CA ASP A 27 -0.12 -2.72 -5.64
C ASP A 27 1.23 -2.10 -6.00
N PRO A 28 1.29 -0.81 -6.38
CA PRO A 28 2.56 -0.17 -6.72
C PRO A 28 3.52 -0.03 -5.53
N VAL A 29 3.04 -0.12 -4.29
CA VAL A 29 3.92 -0.15 -3.09
C VAL A 29 4.82 -1.38 -3.14
N SER A 30 4.42 -2.45 -3.81
CA SER A 30 5.23 -3.65 -3.97
C SER A 30 6.53 -3.42 -4.75
N ARG A 31 6.70 -2.27 -5.41
CA ARG A 31 7.95 -1.88 -6.07
C ARG A 31 9.03 -1.47 -5.07
N LEU A 32 8.65 -1.14 -3.83
CA LEU A 32 9.59 -0.79 -2.78
C LEU A 32 10.29 -2.02 -2.20
N PRO A 33 11.49 -1.86 -1.61
CA PRO A 33 12.08 -2.90 -0.78
C PRO A 33 11.11 -3.32 0.32
N LEU A 34 11.08 -4.62 0.65
CA LEU A 34 10.13 -5.18 1.61
C LEU A 34 10.13 -4.43 2.95
N ALA A 35 11.31 -4.03 3.42
CA ALA A 35 11.46 -3.32 4.69
C ALA A 35 10.81 -1.93 4.72
N GLN A 36 10.40 -1.39 3.57
CA GLN A 36 9.79 -0.07 3.47
C GLN A 36 8.29 -0.09 3.23
N ARG A 37 7.70 -1.28 3.06
CA ARG A 37 6.29 -1.42 2.63
C ARG A 37 5.27 -1.34 3.76
N TYR A 38 5.71 -1.38 5.02
CA TYR A 38 4.80 -1.43 6.16
C TYR A 38 4.06 -0.10 6.38
N ASP A 39 2.86 -0.18 6.89
CA ASP A 39 2.04 0.97 7.32
C ASP A 39 1.56 0.84 8.77
N TYR A 40 1.91 -0.25 9.45
CA TYR A 40 1.46 -0.56 10.79
C TYR A 40 2.55 -1.30 11.57
N VAL A 41 2.69 -1.00 12.85
CA VAL A 41 3.63 -1.69 13.74
C VAL A 41 2.88 -2.11 15.01
N PHE A 42 2.93 -3.39 15.32
CA PHE A 42 2.31 -3.95 16.52
C PHE A 42 3.30 -4.89 17.23
N ASP A 43 3.55 -4.65 18.51
CA ASP A 43 4.50 -5.43 19.33
C ASP A 43 5.87 -5.62 18.66
N GLY A 44 6.36 -4.60 17.96
CA GLY A 44 7.62 -4.64 17.26
C GLY A 44 7.58 -5.28 15.87
N ASP A 45 6.43 -5.84 15.46
CA ASP A 45 6.25 -6.41 14.13
C ASP A 45 5.69 -5.35 13.17
N SER A 46 6.42 -5.14 12.08
CA SER A 46 5.98 -4.25 11.00
C SER A 46 5.08 -5.03 10.04
N GLU A 47 3.91 -4.48 9.74
CA GLU A 47 2.91 -5.12 8.89
C GLU A 47 2.40 -4.16 7.82
N SER A 48 2.07 -4.70 6.65
CA SER A 48 1.42 -3.97 5.56
C SER A 48 -0.04 -4.37 5.52
N LEU A 49 -0.89 -3.62 6.22
CA LEU A 49 -2.32 -3.91 6.37
C LEU A 49 -3.21 -3.06 5.47
N SER A 50 -2.73 -1.90 5.05
CA SER A 50 -3.41 -1.05 4.09
C SER A 50 -2.95 -1.39 2.69
N ALA A 51 -3.85 -1.32 1.73
CA ALA A 51 -3.53 -1.57 0.33
C ALA A 51 -3.92 -0.37 -0.54
N LEU A 52 -3.10 -0.14 -1.56
CA LEU A 52 -3.39 0.78 -2.65
C LEU A 52 -3.27 -0.05 -3.93
N LEU A 53 -4.41 -0.41 -4.51
CA LEU A 53 -4.48 -1.29 -5.66
C LEU A 53 -4.94 -0.50 -6.89
N VAL A 54 -4.26 -0.67 -8.01
CA VAL A 54 -4.59 0.03 -9.25
C VAL A 54 -4.75 -0.96 -10.40
N SER A 55 -5.69 -0.67 -11.28
CA SER A 55 -5.85 -1.41 -12.53
C SER A 55 -4.68 -1.09 -13.49
N PRO A 56 -4.49 -1.89 -14.59
CA PRO A 56 -3.29 -1.75 -15.44
C PRO A 56 -3.07 -0.36 -16.01
N ALA A 57 -4.12 0.32 -16.49
CA ALA A 57 -3.93 1.63 -17.12
C ALA A 57 -3.42 2.70 -16.13
N PRO A 58 -4.07 2.95 -14.97
CA PRO A 58 -3.51 3.86 -13.96
C PRO A 58 -2.14 3.42 -13.44
N ASN A 59 -1.92 2.10 -13.30
CA ASN A 59 -0.65 1.59 -12.78
C ASN A 59 0.54 2.01 -13.65
N ARG A 60 0.37 2.09 -14.96
CA ARG A 60 1.43 2.57 -15.86
C ARG A 60 1.76 4.04 -15.66
N LEU A 61 0.85 4.82 -15.07
CA LEU A 61 1.02 6.23 -14.81
C LEU A 61 1.57 6.53 -13.40
N VAL A 62 1.66 5.52 -12.55
CA VAL A 62 2.17 5.67 -11.18
C VAL A 62 3.69 5.79 -11.24
N THR A 63 4.21 6.93 -10.82
CA THR A 63 5.65 7.19 -10.77
C THR A 63 6.26 6.79 -9.44
N SER A 64 5.49 6.86 -8.36
CA SER A 64 5.94 6.53 -7.01
C SER A 64 4.74 6.16 -6.15
N ALA A 65 4.92 5.19 -5.26
CA ALA A 65 3.92 4.85 -4.24
C ALA A 65 4.66 4.43 -2.98
N ILE A 66 4.36 5.08 -1.87
CA ILE A 66 5.06 4.87 -0.60
C ILE A 66 4.10 4.91 0.59
N PRO A 67 4.34 4.12 1.65
CA PRO A 67 3.84 4.46 2.97
C PRO A 67 4.62 5.65 3.51
N VAL A 68 3.93 6.64 4.04
CA VAL A 68 4.58 7.81 4.66
C VAL A 68 4.71 7.54 6.15
N HIS A 69 5.92 7.20 6.61
CA HIS A 69 6.19 6.75 7.98
C HIS A 69 6.16 7.89 8.99
N ILE A 70 4.97 8.41 9.27
CA ILE A 70 4.75 9.53 10.19
C ILE A 70 3.97 9.12 11.44
N ASN A 71 3.41 7.93 11.47
CA ASN A 71 2.57 7.44 12.56
C ASN A 71 3.08 6.13 13.17
N ALA A 72 3.19 5.07 12.39
CA ALA A 72 3.41 3.70 12.88
C ALA A 72 4.70 3.56 13.70
N ASP A 73 5.75 4.30 13.36
CA ASP A 73 7.05 4.26 14.05
C ASP A 73 7.08 5.06 15.36
N PHE A 74 6.03 5.82 15.67
CA PHE A 74 6.07 6.80 16.75
C PHE A 74 4.98 6.54 17.80
N ALA A 75 5.33 6.80 19.07
CA ALA A 75 4.36 6.74 20.16
C ALA A 75 3.34 7.87 20.08
N GLY A 76 3.78 9.09 19.68
CA GLY A 76 2.90 10.22 19.46
C GLY A 76 2.38 10.21 18.03
N GLN A 77 1.24 9.59 17.81
CA GLN A 77 0.68 9.36 16.47
C GLN A 77 -0.75 9.86 16.37
N THR A 78 -1.13 10.36 15.18
CA THR A 78 -2.51 10.77 14.88
C THR A 78 -3.36 9.55 14.54
N SER A 79 -2.75 8.52 13.95
CA SER A 79 -3.33 7.22 13.64
C SER A 79 -2.30 6.15 13.96
N ASP A 80 -2.72 4.92 14.19
CA ASP A 80 -1.81 3.78 14.32
C ASP A 80 -1.32 3.26 12.97
N HIS A 81 -1.90 3.75 11.86
CA HIS A 81 -1.46 3.46 10.50
C HIS A 81 -0.74 4.64 9.87
N ASP A 82 0.21 4.32 8.98
CA ASP A 82 0.80 5.31 8.08
C ASP A 82 -0.09 5.52 6.85
N PRO A 83 -0.19 6.74 6.34
CA PRO A 83 -0.90 6.95 5.08
C PRO A 83 -0.11 6.36 3.90
N LEU A 84 -0.82 5.85 2.91
CA LEU A 84 -0.24 5.46 1.62
C LEU A 84 -0.39 6.62 0.64
N LEU A 85 0.69 6.93 -0.07
CA LEU A 85 0.72 8.03 -1.03
C LEU A 85 1.21 7.52 -2.38
N ALA A 86 0.46 7.81 -3.43
CA ALA A 86 0.86 7.52 -4.79
C ALA A 86 0.88 8.79 -5.64
N TYR A 87 1.92 8.94 -6.43
CA TYR A 87 2.01 10.00 -7.45
C TYR A 87 1.65 9.40 -8.80
N ILE A 88 0.61 9.95 -9.41
CA ILE A 88 0.11 9.49 -10.71
C ILE A 88 0.25 10.63 -11.70
N ASN A 89 0.97 10.39 -12.80
CA ASN A 89 1.01 11.33 -13.91
C ASN A 89 -0.29 11.19 -14.71
N PRO A 90 -1.14 12.22 -14.78
CA PRO A 90 -2.36 12.12 -15.56
C PRO A 90 -2.01 12.01 -17.05
N PRO A 91 -2.82 11.31 -17.86
CA PRO A 91 -2.65 11.28 -19.30
C PRO A 91 -2.87 12.68 -19.87
N ARG A 92 -2.08 13.00 -20.89
CA ARG A 92 -2.19 14.28 -21.62
C ARG A 92 -3.32 14.24 -22.65
#